data_830d99cb5c9060ea7659e9593da12cb8
#
_entry.id   830d99cb5c9060ea7659e9593da12cb8
#
_cell.length_a   1.000
_cell.length_b   1.000
_cell.length_c   1.000
_cell.angle_alpha   90.00
_cell.angle_beta   90.00
_cell.angle_gamma   90.00
#
_symmetry.space_group_name_H-M   'P 1'
#
loop_
_entity.id
_entity.type
_entity.pdbx_description
1 polymer ?
#
loop_
_entity_poly.entity_id
_entity_poly.type
_entity_poly.pdbx_seq_one_letter_code
_entity_poly.pdbx_strand_id
1 'polypeptide(L)'
;MKKTDNPSTNSSANSSKVMKTKSHPFWQWFWLTFLVVSLAYAWYSFYVPSNDVVWADNMVSAQELADDSGKNMLLFFTGEWCVPCRIMKREVFADKEVMKAINSQVVPVMINIDDPYAEELVKHYKIGTTPITIFTDPQGKVLDYAVGKIGKTKFLKMLENLGATGS
;
A
#
# COMPACT_ATOMS: atom_id res chain seq x y z
N MET A 1 -12.70 46.91 82.33
CA MET A 1 -11.26 46.58 82.32
C MET A 1 -11.01 45.41 81.42
N LYS A 2 -9.95 45.54 80.62
CA LYS A 2 -9.29 44.55 79.76
C LYS A 2 -9.82 44.31 78.33
N LYS A 3 -9.12 44.96 77.49
CA LYS A 3 -8.84 44.86 76.11
C LYS A 3 -8.40 43.46 75.69
N THR A 4 -8.92 42.94 74.61
CA THR A 4 -8.37 41.80 73.90
C THR A 4 -8.20 42.16 72.43
N ASP A 5 -6.98 42.22 72.07
CA ASP A 5 -6.52 42.48 70.72
C ASP A 5 -6.69 41.23 69.81
N ASN A 6 -7.16 41.45 68.60
CA ASN A 6 -7.31 40.44 67.58
C ASN A 6 -6.07 40.48 66.64
N PRO A 7 -5.38 39.34 66.42
CA PRO A 7 -4.31 39.32 65.41
C PRO A 7 -4.85 38.90 64.04
N SER A 8 -4.45 39.73 63.13
CA SER A 8 -4.62 39.65 61.68
C SER A 8 -4.29 38.31 61.05
N THR A 9 -5.24 37.81 60.26
CA THR A 9 -5.04 36.73 59.33
C THR A 9 -4.17 37.20 58.16
N ASN A 10 -2.94 36.72 58.09
CA ASN A 10 -2.10 36.81 56.91
C ASN A 10 -2.61 35.82 55.84
N SER A 11 -3.30 36.34 54.83
CA SER A 11 -3.63 35.62 53.62
C SER A 11 -2.35 35.56 52.76
N SER A 12 -1.66 34.43 52.80
CA SER A 12 -0.58 34.12 51.88
C SER A 12 -1.15 33.87 50.52
N ALA A 13 -1.10 34.87 49.66
CA ALA A 13 -1.34 34.71 48.24
C ALA A 13 -0.22 33.82 47.65
N ASN A 14 -0.54 32.58 47.41
CA ASN A 14 0.27 31.63 46.65
C ASN A 14 0.30 32.05 45.17
N SER A 15 1.24 32.94 44.83
CA SER A 15 1.52 33.29 43.47
C SER A 15 2.18 32.10 42.77
N SER A 16 1.39 31.28 42.13
CA SER A 16 1.88 30.23 41.24
C SER A 16 2.62 30.87 40.06
N LYS A 17 3.93 30.91 40.24
CA LYS A 17 4.89 31.36 39.23
C LYS A 17 4.83 30.39 38.08
N VAL A 18 3.98 30.70 37.07
CA VAL A 18 3.99 30.02 35.80
C VAL A 18 5.37 30.16 35.19
N MET A 19 6.17 29.11 35.26
CA MET A 19 7.46 29.08 34.57
C MET A 19 7.17 29.15 33.06
N LYS A 20 7.29 30.34 32.48
CA LYS A 20 7.46 30.51 31.05
C LYS A 20 8.77 29.85 30.66
N THR A 21 8.70 28.61 30.21
CA THR A 21 9.79 27.93 29.53
C THR A 21 10.08 28.72 28.26
N LYS A 22 11.17 29.46 28.28
CA LYS A 22 11.72 30.18 27.12
C LYS A 22 12.23 29.11 26.16
N SER A 23 11.33 28.56 25.32
CA SER A 23 11.74 27.63 24.30
C SER A 23 12.64 28.31 23.29
N HIS A 24 13.88 27.84 23.19
CA HIS A 24 14.84 28.40 22.24
C HIS A 24 14.23 28.24 20.83
N PRO A 25 14.25 29.29 19.99
CA PRO A 25 13.67 29.25 18.65
C PRO A 25 14.25 28.10 17.80
N PHE A 26 15.51 27.75 18.03
CA PHE A 26 16.16 26.60 17.39
C PHE A 26 15.44 25.26 17.68
N TRP A 27 14.99 25.04 18.92
CA TRP A 27 14.26 23.82 19.31
C TRP A 27 12.90 23.72 18.65
N GLN A 28 12.19 24.85 18.48
CA GLN A 28 10.90 24.89 17.78
C GLN A 28 11.08 24.60 16.28
N TRP A 29 12.11 25.18 15.65
CA TRP A 29 12.45 24.93 14.26
C TRP A 29 12.84 23.47 14.01
N PHE A 30 13.60 22.87 14.91
CA PHE A 30 13.97 21.45 14.86
C PHE A 30 12.74 20.54 14.88
N TRP A 31 11.82 20.75 15.82
CA TRP A 31 10.59 19.97 15.90
C TRP A 31 9.67 20.18 14.70
N LEU A 32 9.61 21.39 14.17
CA LEU A 32 8.79 21.71 13.01
C LEU A 32 9.35 21.04 11.74
N THR A 33 10.67 21.10 11.51
CA THR A 33 11.31 20.40 10.40
C THR A 33 11.16 18.89 10.52
N PHE A 34 11.33 18.32 11.72
CA PHE A 34 11.13 16.91 11.97
C PHE A 34 9.67 16.48 11.65
N LEU A 35 8.70 17.27 12.07
CA LEU A 35 7.28 17.02 11.80
C LEU A 35 6.99 17.07 10.29
N VAL A 36 7.47 18.09 9.58
CA VAL A 36 7.29 18.22 8.14
C VAL A 36 7.91 17.03 7.38
N VAL A 37 9.14 16.67 7.73
CA VAL A 37 9.82 15.52 7.11
C VAL A 37 9.07 14.22 7.41
N SER A 38 8.61 14.03 8.65
CA SER A 38 7.83 12.85 9.04
C SER A 38 6.50 12.76 8.28
N LEU A 39 5.78 13.88 8.14
CA LEU A 39 4.53 13.94 7.36
C LEU A 39 4.78 13.70 5.87
N ALA A 40 5.84 14.28 5.30
CA ALA A 40 6.22 14.05 3.91
C ALA A 40 6.59 12.58 3.66
N TYR A 41 7.33 11.98 4.58
CA TYR A 41 7.65 10.55 4.51
C TYR A 41 6.42 9.66 4.64
N ALA A 42 5.51 9.98 5.58
CA ALA A 42 4.24 9.26 5.73
C ALA A 42 3.40 9.39 4.45
N TRP A 43 3.26 10.60 3.90
CA TRP A 43 2.57 10.83 2.63
C TRP A 43 3.18 9.99 1.50
N TYR A 44 4.50 10.04 1.34
CA TYR A 44 5.21 9.25 0.32
C TYR A 44 5.00 7.75 0.50
N SER A 45 4.97 7.26 1.74
CA SER A 45 4.76 5.83 2.04
C SER A 45 3.37 5.33 1.65
N PHE A 46 2.35 6.19 1.72
CA PHE A 46 0.98 5.85 1.35
C PHE A 46 0.64 6.19 -0.11
N TYR A 47 1.42 7.06 -0.73
CA TYR A 47 1.16 7.46 -2.10
C TYR A 47 1.47 6.33 -3.08
N VAL A 48 0.45 5.91 -3.83
CA VAL A 48 0.57 5.01 -4.98
C VAL A 48 0.12 5.81 -6.20
N PRO A 49 1.01 6.10 -7.17
CA PRO A 49 0.63 6.82 -8.37
C PRO A 49 -0.42 6.00 -9.15
N SER A 50 -1.34 6.71 -9.81
CA SER A 50 -2.22 6.09 -10.79
C SER A 50 -1.39 5.43 -11.88
N ASN A 51 -1.81 4.27 -12.35
CA ASN A 51 -1.19 3.59 -13.46
C ASN A 51 -2.22 3.37 -14.58
N ASP A 52 -1.74 3.28 -15.80
CA ASP A 52 -2.56 3.08 -17.00
C ASP A 52 -2.73 1.58 -17.33
N VAL A 53 -2.51 0.70 -16.38
CA VAL A 53 -2.83 -0.74 -16.53
C VAL A 53 -4.35 -0.88 -16.56
N VAL A 54 -4.86 -1.51 -17.59
CA VAL A 54 -6.30 -1.76 -17.77
C VAL A 54 -6.68 -3.02 -16.98
N TRP A 55 -6.95 -2.83 -15.69
CA TRP A 55 -7.37 -3.92 -14.81
C TRP A 55 -8.80 -4.34 -15.13
N ALA A 56 -9.06 -5.65 -15.20
CA ALA A 56 -10.41 -6.18 -15.23
C ALA A 56 -11.11 -5.98 -13.87
N ASP A 57 -12.42 -5.76 -13.89
CA ASP A 57 -13.20 -5.45 -12.69
C ASP A 57 -13.27 -6.62 -11.70
N ASN A 58 -13.29 -7.85 -12.21
CA ASN A 58 -13.36 -9.07 -11.42
C ASN A 58 -12.83 -10.27 -12.23
N MET A 59 -12.79 -11.43 -11.59
CA MET A 59 -12.28 -12.66 -12.21
C MET A 59 -13.11 -13.11 -13.41
N VAL A 60 -14.43 -12.93 -13.38
CA VAL A 60 -15.33 -13.34 -14.47
C VAL A 60 -15.06 -12.49 -15.71
N SER A 61 -15.04 -11.17 -15.56
CA SER A 61 -14.72 -10.27 -16.68
C SER A 61 -13.30 -10.46 -17.21
N ALA A 62 -12.33 -10.81 -16.35
CA ALA A 62 -10.99 -11.14 -16.77
C ALA A 62 -10.95 -12.41 -17.64
N GLN A 63 -11.70 -13.44 -17.28
CA GLN A 63 -11.82 -14.68 -18.05
C GLN A 63 -12.48 -14.45 -19.40
N GLU A 64 -13.60 -13.72 -19.44
CA GLU A 64 -14.27 -13.37 -20.69
C GLU A 64 -13.35 -12.62 -21.64
N LEU A 65 -12.64 -11.59 -21.14
CA LEU A 65 -11.67 -10.83 -21.93
C LEU A 65 -10.47 -11.69 -22.39
N ALA A 66 -10.04 -12.63 -21.56
CA ALA A 66 -8.95 -13.53 -21.88
C ALA A 66 -9.34 -14.53 -22.96
N ASP A 67 -10.55 -15.12 -22.86
CA ASP A 67 -11.08 -16.03 -23.87
C ASP A 67 -11.30 -15.32 -25.22
N ASP A 68 -11.89 -14.14 -25.21
CA ASP A 68 -12.15 -13.33 -26.42
C ASP A 68 -10.87 -12.89 -27.13
N SER A 69 -9.84 -12.52 -26.35
CA SER A 69 -8.57 -12.01 -26.89
C SER A 69 -7.51 -13.10 -27.13
N GLY A 70 -7.74 -14.33 -26.62
CA GLY A 70 -6.75 -15.40 -26.63
C GLY A 70 -5.51 -15.12 -25.77
N LYS A 71 -5.63 -14.21 -24.79
CA LYS A 71 -4.53 -13.81 -23.90
C LYS A 71 -4.56 -14.58 -22.60
N ASN A 72 -3.38 -14.81 -22.03
CA ASN A 72 -3.25 -15.29 -20.66
C ASN A 72 -3.73 -14.24 -19.65
N MET A 73 -4.00 -14.65 -18.42
CA MET A 73 -4.38 -13.73 -17.34
C MET A 73 -3.22 -13.49 -16.38
N LEU A 74 -3.21 -12.28 -15.78
CA LEU A 74 -2.35 -11.90 -14.67
C LEU A 74 -3.22 -11.70 -13.42
N LEU A 75 -3.13 -12.61 -12.46
CA LEU A 75 -3.79 -12.50 -11.18
C LEU A 75 -2.82 -11.88 -10.15
N PHE A 76 -3.15 -10.71 -9.61
CA PHE A 76 -2.37 -10.05 -8.57
C PHE A 76 -3.13 -10.05 -7.24
N PHE A 77 -2.76 -10.95 -6.34
CA PHE A 77 -3.33 -11.02 -5.00
C PHE A 77 -2.68 -9.98 -4.08
N THR A 78 -3.51 -9.13 -3.51
CA THR A 78 -3.11 -8.00 -2.65
C THR A 78 -3.98 -7.98 -1.38
N GLY A 79 -3.65 -7.11 -0.41
CA GLY A 79 -4.44 -6.85 0.78
C GLY A 79 -4.33 -5.38 1.17
N GLU A 80 -5.27 -4.87 1.97
CA GLU A 80 -5.30 -3.46 2.36
C GLU A 80 -4.04 -3.01 3.10
N TRP A 81 -3.56 -3.83 4.02
CA TRP A 81 -2.39 -3.54 4.88
C TRP A 81 -1.06 -4.06 4.32
N CYS A 82 -1.08 -4.56 3.09
CA CYS A 82 0.09 -5.14 2.45
C CYS A 82 1.08 -4.06 1.98
N VAL A 83 2.07 -3.73 2.81
CA VAL A 83 3.15 -2.77 2.45
C VAL A 83 3.92 -3.20 1.20
N PRO A 84 4.39 -4.46 1.06
CA PRO A 84 5.10 -4.88 -0.15
C PRO A 84 4.21 -4.84 -1.41
N CYS A 85 2.88 -5.00 -1.28
CA CYS A 85 1.96 -4.82 -2.40
C CYS A 85 1.94 -3.36 -2.90
N ARG A 86 1.88 -2.38 -1.96
CA ARG A 86 1.95 -0.95 -2.31
C ARG A 86 3.27 -0.59 -3.00
N ILE A 87 4.37 -1.15 -2.51
CA ILE A 87 5.67 -0.95 -3.14
C ILE A 87 5.66 -1.50 -4.57
N MET A 88 5.13 -2.70 -4.78
CA MET A 88 5.05 -3.32 -6.11
C MET A 88 4.14 -2.53 -7.06
N LYS A 89 2.99 -2.05 -6.57
CA LYS A 89 2.10 -1.16 -7.35
C LYS A 89 2.83 0.11 -7.82
N ARG A 90 3.66 0.71 -6.95
CA ARG A 90 4.41 1.92 -7.25
C ARG A 90 5.63 1.70 -8.12
N GLU A 91 6.40 0.65 -7.87
CA GLU A 91 7.71 0.43 -8.50
C GLU A 91 7.65 -0.46 -9.74
N VAL A 92 6.63 -1.31 -9.84
CA VAL A 92 6.49 -2.26 -10.95
C VAL A 92 5.31 -1.88 -11.84
N PHE A 93 4.10 -1.83 -11.29
CA PHE A 93 2.90 -1.60 -12.11
C PHE A 93 2.73 -0.13 -12.57
N ALA A 94 3.40 0.83 -11.95
CA ALA A 94 3.46 2.21 -12.43
C ALA A 94 4.62 2.48 -13.41
N ASP A 95 5.44 1.48 -13.72
CA ASP A 95 6.50 1.60 -14.72
C ASP A 95 5.92 1.52 -16.13
N LYS A 96 6.28 2.47 -17.00
CA LYS A 96 5.71 2.60 -18.36
C LYS A 96 5.95 1.36 -19.24
N GLU A 97 7.10 0.73 -19.13
CA GLU A 97 7.43 -0.46 -19.89
C GLU A 97 6.59 -1.67 -19.40
N VAL A 98 6.48 -1.82 -18.09
CA VAL A 98 5.64 -2.88 -17.48
C VAL A 98 4.17 -2.68 -17.85
N MET A 99 3.63 -1.47 -17.73
CA MET A 99 2.25 -1.16 -18.12
C MET A 99 1.97 -1.52 -19.58
N LYS A 100 2.87 -1.11 -20.47
CA LYS A 100 2.73 -1.44 -21.90
C LYS A 100 2.78 -2.96 -22.13
N ALA A 101 3.69 -3.66 -21.49
CA ALA A 101 3.82 -5.12 -21.60
C ALA A 101 2.57 -5.84 -21.08
N ILE A 102 2.07 -5.45 -19.90
CA ILE A 102 0.83 -6.03 -19.33
C ILE A 102 -0.33 -5.84 -20.30
N ASN A 103 -0.64 -4.60 -20.69
CA ASN A 103 -1.80 -4.29 -21.53
C ASN A 103 -1.75 -4.98 -22.90
N SER A 104 -0.55 -5.25 -23.43
CA SER A 104 -0.41 -5.92 -24.72
C SER A 104 -0.47 -7.44 -24.65
N GLN A 105 0.02 -8.06 -23.58
CA GLN A 105 0.28 -9.50 -23.53
C GLN A 105 -0.71 -10.29 -22.67
N VAL A 106 -1.27 -9.67 -21.62
CA VAL A 106 -2.13 -10.38 -20.67
C VAL A 106 -3.36 -9.57 -20.31
N VAL A 107 -4.35 -10.21 -19.71
CA VAL A 107 -5.50 -9.58 -19.07
C VAL A 107 -5.23 -9.52 -17.56
N PRO A 108 -4.97 -8.35 -16.97
CA PRO A 108 -4.68 -8.26 -15.55
C PRO A 108 -5.95 -8.14 -14.73
N VAL A 109 -5.99 -8.82 -13.58
CA VAL A 109 -7.02 -8.67 -12.55
C VAL A 109 -6.37 -8.56 -11.17
N MET A 110 -6.84 -7.58 -10.39
CA MET A 110 -6.37 -7.36 -9.03
C MET A 110 -7.39 -7.94 -8.03
N ILE A 111 -6.92 -8.84 -7.17
CA ILE A 111 -7.75 -9.55 -6.21
C ILE A 111 -7.33 -9.12 -4.81
N ASN A 112 -8.20 -8.40 -4.11
CA ASN A 112 -8.00 -8.08 -2.71
C ASN A 112 -8.47 -9.26 -1.85
N ILE A 113 -7.56 -9.88 -1.11
CA ILE A 113 -7.87 -11.06 -0.28
C ILE A 113 -8.79 -10.75 0.91
N ASP A 114 -8.95 -9.45 1.24
CA ASP A 114 -9.84 -9.00 2.31
C ASP A 114 -11.31 -8.91 1.85
N ASP A 115 -11.56 -9.04 0.53
CA ASP A 115 -12.89 -9.01 -0.04
C ASP A 115 -13.57 -10.39 0.06
N PRO A 116 -14.85 -10.46 0.47
CA PRO A 116 -15.56 -11.73 0.64
C PRO A 116 -15.63 -12.62 -0.60
N TYR A 117 -15.69 -12.02 -1.81
CA TYR A 117 -15.71 -12.77 -3.07
C TYR A 117 -14.35 -13.38 -3.43
N ALA A 118 -13.27 -12.96 -2.78
CA ALA A 118 -11.94 -13.52 -3.01
C ALA A 118 -11.71 -14.85 -2.28
N GLU A 119 -12.55 -15.21 -1.31
CA GLU A 119 -12.35 -16.38 -0.45
C GLU A 119 -12.21 -17.69 -1.25
N GLU A 120 -13.04 -17.85 -2.27
CA GLU A 120 -13.00 -19.03 -3.14
C GLU A 120 -11.71 -19.08 -3.97
N LEU A 121 -11.29 -17.94 -4.53
CA LEU A 121 -10.04 -17.83 -5.28
C LEU A 121 -8.81 -18.04 -4.40
N VAL A 122 -8.82 -17.50 -3.19
CA VAL A 122 -7.76 -17.71 -2.18
C VAL A 122 -7.60 -19.19 -1.85
N LYS A 123 -8.71 -19.91 -1.67
CA LYS A 123 -8.69 -21.36 -1.44
C LYS A 123 -8.24 -22.14 -2.68
N HIS A 124 -8.76 -21.79 -3.86
CA HIS A 124 -8.43 -22.45 -5.11
C HIS A 124 -6.94 -22.37 -5.45
N TYR A 125 -6.36 -21.17 -5.39
CA TYR A 125 -4.94 -20.93 -5.66
C TYR A 125 -4.05 -21.12 -4.43
N LYS A 126 -4.59 -21.54 -3.28
CA LYS A 126 -3.85 -21.78 -2.02
C LYS A 126 -3.03 -20.58 -1.57
N ILE A 127 -3.62 -19.40 -1.62
CA ILE A 127 -2.97 -18.14 -1.27
C ILE A 127 -2.77 -18.05 0.25
N GLY A 128 -1.54 -18.16 0.72
CA GLY A 128 -1.20 -18.07 2.15
C GLY A 128 -0.54 -16.74 2.56
N THR A 129 -0.18 -15.89 1.60
CA THR A 129 0.48 -14.60 1.85
C THR A 129 0.24 -13.64 0.70
N THR A 130 0.58 -12.34 0.89
CA THR A 130 0.54 -11.31 -0.15
C THR A 130 1.82 -10.48 -0.17
N PRO A 131 2.25 -9.95 -1.34
CA PRO A 131 1.65 -10.13 -2.65
C PRO A 131 1.97 -11.50 -3.27
N ILE A 132 1.06 -12.02 -4.08
CA ILE A 132 1.33 -13.12 -5.00
C ILE A 132 0.92 -12.68 -6.41
N THR A 133 1.79 -12.97 -7.36
CA THR A 133 1.56 -12.78 -8.79
C THR A 133 1.44 -14.14 -9.43
N ILE A 134 0.33 -14.41 -10.10
CA ILE A 134 0.07 -15.67 -10.80
C ILE A 134 -0.26 -15.37 -12.25
N PHE A 135 0.36 -16.09 -13.17
CA PHE A 135 -0.03 -16.10 -14.56
C PHE A 135 -0.80 -17.39 -14.85
N THR A 136 -1.96 -17.26 -15.49
CA THR A 136 -2.81 -18.39 -15.85
C THR A 136 -3.18 -18.34 -17.32
N ASP A 137 -3.61 -19.48 -17.86
CA ASP A 137 -4.37 -19.48 -19.11
C ASP A 137 -5.80 -18.95 -18.87
N PRO A 138 -6.60 -18.73 -19.92
CA PRO A 138 -7.97 -18.26 -19.78
C PRO A 138 -8.86 -19.19 -18.92
N GLN A 139 -8.54 -20.47 -18.84
CA GLN A 139 -9.25 -21.46 -18.04
C GLN A 139 -8.83 -21.49 -16.57
N GLY A 140 -7.90 -20.59 -16.17
CA GLY A 140 -7.44 -20.47 -14.79
C GLY A 140 -6.34 -21.44 -14.37
N LYS A 141 -5.77 -22.22 -15.31
CA LYS A 141 -4.63 -23.10 -15.01
C LYS A 141 -3.36 -22.28 -14.84
N VAL A 142 -2.66 -22.50 -13.75
CA VAL A 142 -1.41 -21.79 -13.44
C VAL A 142 -0.30 -22.16 -14.43
N LEU A 143 0.27 -21.15 -15.06
CA LEU A 143 1.42 -21.23 -15.97
C LEU A 143 2.73 -20.87 -15.28
N ASP A 144 2.73 -19.78 -14.49
CA ASP A 144 3.88 -19.32 -13.71
C ASP A 144 3.40 -18.53 -12.49
N TYR A 145 4.21 -18.44 -11.44
CA TYR A 145 3.85 -17.65 -10.27
C TYR A 145 5.07 -17.13 -9.51
N ALA A 146 4.86 -16.06 -8.76
CA ALA A 146 5.86 -15.52 -7.85
C ALA A 146 5.21 -15.13 -6.51
N VAL A 147 5.85 -15.56 -5.42
CA VAL A 147 5.45 -15.22 -4.05
C VAL A 147 6.29 -14.05 -3.54
N GLY A 148 5.64 -13.10 -2.91
CA GLY A 148 6.26 -11.89 -2.36
C GLY A 148 6.53 -10.82 -3.42
N LYS A 149 7.14 -9.71 -2.97
CA LYS A 149 7.51 -8.60 -3.86
C LYS A 149 8.56 -9.03 -4.87
N ILE A 150 8.27 -8.82 -6.15
CA ILE A 150 9.23 -8.98 -7.24
C ILE A 150 9.53 -7.62 -7.87
N GLY A 151 10.74 -7.46 -8.42
CA GLY A 151 11.15 -6.25 -9.13
C GLY A 151 10.78 -6.30 -10.61
N LYS A 152 10.87 -5.14 -11.27
CA LYS A 152 10.56 -4.93 -12.70
C LYS A 152 11.20 -5.99 -13.60
N THR A 153 12.51 -6.20 -13.49
CA THR A 153 13.26 -7.14 -14.36
C THR A 153 12.73 -8.56 -14.27
N LYS A 154 12.44 -9.04 -13.05
CA LYS A 154 11.89 -10.37 -12.84
C LYS A 154 10.47 -10.46 -13.42
N PHE A 155 9.66 -9.43 -13.22
CA PHE A 155 8.30 -9.39 -13.73
C PHE A 155 8.26 -9.44 -15.27
N LEU A 156 9.06 -8.61 -15.94
CA LEU A 156 9.16 -8.60 -17.41
C LEU A 156 9.65 -9.95 -17.96
N LYS A 157 10.63 -10.57 -17.28
CA LYS A 157 11.11 -11.90 -17.67
C LYS A 157 10.03 -12.97 -17.57
N MET A 158 9.16 -12.91 -16.56
CA MET A 158 8.02 -13.83 -16.44
C MET A 158 7.04 -13.64 -17.61
N LEU A 159 6.72 -12.38 -17.97
CA LEU A 159 5.88 -12.07 -19.13
C LEU A 159 6.49 -12.58 -20.45
N GLU A 160 7.78 -12.39 -20.65
CA GLU A 160 8.50 -12.86 -21.84
C GLU A 160 8.43 -14.40 -21.98
N ASN A 161 8.62 -15.11 -20.87
CA ASN A 161 8.54 -16.57 -20.83
C ASN A 161 7.14 -17.10 -21.22
N LEU A 162 6.07 -16.38 -20.86
CA LEU A 162 4.71 -16.75 -21.26
C LEU A 162 4.50 -16.65 -22.77
N GLY A 163 5.05 -15.61 -23.41
CA GLY A 163 5.01 -15.44 -24.86
C GLY A 163 5.74 -16.54 -25.62
N ALA A 164 6.84 -17.06 -25.03
CA ALA A 164 7.62 -18.15 -25.63
C ALA A 164 6.94 -19.53 -25.53
N THR A 165 6.04 -19.71 -24.57
CA THR A 165 5.36 -21.00 -24.33
C THR A 165 4.05 -21.15 -25.10
N GLY A 166 3.53 -20.05 -25.68
CA GLY A 166 2.27 -20.00 -26.41
C GLY A 166 2.40 -20.03 -27.96
N SER A 167 3.60 -20.32 -28.47
CA SER A 167 3.86 -20.38 -29.93
C SER A 167 3.88 -21.80 -30.44
#